data_fa2f2037e4c7dd384f55fa5468bbefe0
#
_entry.id   fa2f2037e4c7dd384f55fa5468bbefe0
#
_cell.length_a   1.000
_cell.length_b   1.000
_cell.length_c   1.000
_cell.angle_alpha   90.00
_cell.angle_beta   90.00
_cell.angle_gamma   90.00
#
_symmetry.space_group_name_H-M   'P 1'
#
loop_
_entity.id
_entity.type
_entity.pdbx_description
1 polymer ?
#
loop_
_entity_poly.entity_id
_entity_poly.type
_entity_poly.pdbx_seq_one_letter_code
_entity_poly.pdbx_strand_id
1 'polypeptide(L)'
;VAFQVTSSSNECAEIKKHGLHNLQWVLSNDTTLNRFLKNNNITFDIESKLMYINDIAYDVDYEKYNDLDVISKRKEQLHKIGHKIYYDFQINAFLFCKDIYDYSTIHEAPEFLYTLSLLNKATKEIDLKWKNICKPYVVKFKSKLKDFAYFTFYGSEREYIKDRQDNWLMLSRLVDTFFSRTSWTMLPYVENHSISV
;
A
#
# COMPACT_ATOMS: atom_id res chain seq x y z
N VAL A 1 0.83 0.85 18.87
CA VAL A 1 0.20 1.82 17.96
C VAL A 1 1.10 1.99 16.77
N ALA A 2 0.55 1.92 15.59
CA ALA A 2 1.24 2.19 14.34
C ALA A 2 0.57 3.37 13.62
N PHE A 3 1.26 3.94 12.64
CA PHE A 3 0.81 5.09 11.87
C PHE A 3 0.90 4.77 10.38
N GLN A 4 -0.14 5.10 9.65
CA GLN A 4 -0.10 5.10 8.19
C GLN A 4 -0.37 6.50 7.67
N VAL A 5 0.39 6.88 6.66
CA VAL A 5 0.18 8.13 5.94
C VAL A 5 -0.67 7.83 4.72
N THR A 6 -1.69 8.64 4.50
CA THR A 6 -2.59 8.52 3.35
C THR A 6 -3.13 9.87 2.93
N SER A 7 -3.79 9.92 1.80
CA SER A 7 -4.55 11.08 1.34
C SER A 7 -6.03 10.72 1.20
N SER A 8 -6.91 11.66 1.53
CA SER A 8 -8.36 11.44 1.49
C SER A 8 -9.10 12.72 1.12
N SER A 9 -10.17 12.59 0.33
CA SER A 9 -11.10 13.68 0.01
C SER A 9 -12.35 13.69 0.90
N ASN A 10 -12.51 12.69 1.80
CA ASN A 10 -13.67 12.51 2.65
C ASN A 10 -13.32 12.32 4.14
N GLU A 11 -12.20 12.91 4.58
CA GLU A 11 -11.73 12.85 5.97
C GLU A 11 -11.55 11.42 6.50
N CYS A 12 -11.07 10.52 5.63
CA CYS A 12 -10.88 9.11 5.94
C CYS A 12 -12.17 8.39 6.39
N ALA A 13 -13.34 8.83 5.92
CA ALA A 13 -14.63 8.23 6.33
C ALA A 13 -14.70 6.73 6.04
N GLU A 14 -14.10 6.27 4.94
CA GLU A 14 -14.04 4.85 4.57
C GLU A 14 -13.16 4.06 5.53
N ILE A 15 -11.99 4.62 5.89
CA ILE A 15 -11.08 4.00 6.87
C ILE A 15 -11.75 3.94 8.24
N LYS A 16 -12.47 4.99 8.65
CA LYS A 16 -13.24 5.00 9.90
C LYS A 16 -14.35 3.95 9.92
N LYS A 17 -14.97 3.68 8.78
CA LYS A 17 -16.08 2.73 8.66
C LYS A 17 -15.62 1.28 8.50
N HIS A 18 -14.59 1.05 7.69
CA HIS A 18 -14.21 -0.30 7.26
C HIS A 18 -12.84 -0.74 7.78
N GLY A 19 -12.03 0.17 8.34
CA GLY A 19 -10.63 -0.06 8.68
C GLY A 19 -9.68 0.21 7.52
N LEU A 20 -8.39 -0.11 7.73
CA LEU A 20 -7.38 -0.06 6.70
C LEU A 20 -7.47 -1.33 5.85
N HIS A 21 -7.46 -1.17 4.55
CA HIS A 21 -7.49 -2.27 3.58
C HIS A 21 -6.38 -2.13 2.56
N ASN A 22 -5.99 -3.26 1.96
CA ASN A 22 -5.03 -3.28 0.86
C ASN A 22 -5.62 -2.71 -0.43
N LEU A 23 -4.75 -2.48 -1.41
CA LEU A 23 -5.15 -1.86 -2.67
C LEU A 23 -6.14 -2.72 -3.47
N GLN A 24 -6.04 -4.07 -3.41
CA GLN A 24 -7.00 -4.96 -4.07
C GLN A 24 -8.43 -4.73 -3.58
N TRP A 25 -8.61 -4.71 -2.24
CA TRP A 25 -9.91 -4.45 -1.64
C TRP A 25 -10.43 -3.06 -2.02
N VAL A 26 -9.56 -2.04 -1.97
CA VAL A 26 -9.92 -0.66 -2.31
C VAL A 26 -10.39 -0.54 -3.76
N LEU A 27 -9.74 -1.23 -4.70
CA LEU A 27 -10.11 -1.22 -6.10
C LEU A 27 -11.34 -2.08 -6.45
N SER A 28 -11.65 -3.09 -5.61
CA SER A 28 -12.80 -3.98 -5.81
C SER A 28 -14.10 -3.44 -5.18
N ASN A 29 -13.99 -2.51 -4.24
CA ASN A 29 -15.15 -2.01 -3.49
C ASN A 29 -15.51 -0.57 -3.88
N ASP A 30 -16.68 -0.10 -3.43
CA ASP A 30 -17.15 1.27 -3.66
C ASP A 30 -16.42 2.26 -2.75
N THR A 31 -15.17 2.54 -3.05
CA THR A 31 -14.31 3.48 -2.32
C THR A 31 -14.14 4.79 -3.08
N THR A 32 -13.70 5.82 -2.38
CA THR A 32 -13.40 7.13 -2.99
C THR A 32 -12.36 7.00 -4.11
N LEU A 33 -11.32 6.18 -3.90
CA LEU A 33 -10.29 5.96 -4.91
C LEU A 33 -10.85 5.21 -6.13
N ASN A 34 -11.64 4.16 -5.93
CA ASN A 34 -12.26 3.42 -7.03
C ASN A 34 -13.23 4.32 -7.83
N ARG A 35 -14.08 5.11 -7.15
CA ARG A 35 -14.95 6.09 -7.82
C ARG A 35 -14.16 7.14 -8.60
N PHE A 36 -13.07 7.67 -8.01
CA PHE A 36 -12.19 8.62 -8.69
C PHE A 36 -11.60 8.04 -9.97
N LEU A 37 -11.11 6.80 -9.93
CA LEU A 37 -10.57 6.11 -11.11
C LEU A 37 -11.65 5.90 -12.17
N LYS A 38 -12.83 5.41 -11.79
CA LYS A 38 -13.98 5.24 -12.70
C LYS A 38 -14.39 6.55 -13.37
N ASN A 39 -14.41 7.66 -12.64
CA ASN A 39 -14.71 8.98 -13.18
C ASN A 39 -13.64 9.49 -14.15
N ASN A 40 -12.46 8.88 -14.17
CA ASN A 40 -11.40 9.12 -15.14
C ASN A 40 -11.29 8.00 -16.19
N ASN A 41 -12.35 7.19 -16.35
CA ASN A 41 -12.43 6.04 -17.28
C ASN A 41 -11.35 4.98 -17.04
N ILE A 42 -11.00 4.75 -15.78
CA ILE A 42 -10.04 3.72 -15.37
C ILE A 42 -10.77 2.74 -14.44
N THR A 43 -10.76 1.46 -14.79
CA THR A 43 -11.35 0.39 -13.98
C THR A 43 -10.39 -0.78 -13.87
N PHE A 44 -10.55 -1.57 -12.79
CA PHE A 44 -9.75 -2.76 -12.54
C PHE A 44 -10.67 -3.97 -12.38
N ASP A 45 -10.33 -5.04 -13.06
CA ASP A 45 -10.80 -6.39 -12.77
C ASP A 45 -9.68 -7.14 -12.06
N ILE A 46 -9.84 -7.26 -10.73
CA ILE A 46 -8.80 -7.82 -9.86
C ILE A 46 -8.61 -9.32 -10.10
N GLU A 47 -9.69 -10.05 -10.39
CA GLU A 47 -9.64 -11.49 -10.59
C GLU A 47 -8.94 -11.86 -11.89
N SER A 48 -9.27 -11.17 -12.98
CA SER A 48 -8.66 -11.39 -14.29
C SER A 48 -7.31 -10.69 -14.48
N LYS A 49 -6.85 -9.91 -13.50
CA LYS A 49 -5.63 -9.09 -13.54
C LYS A 49 -5.61 -8.13 -14.74
N LEU A 50 -6.76 -7.55 -15.05
CA LEU A 50 -6.91 -6.58 -16.13
C LEU A 50 -7.22 -5.18 -15.58
N MET A 51 -6.65 -4.18 -16.23
CA MET A 51 -6.98 -2.78 -16.06
C MET A 51 -7.54 -2.26 -17.39
N TYR A 52 -8.62 -1.49 -17.32
CA TYR A 52 -9.21 -0.84 -18.49
C TYR A 52 -9.01 0.67 -18.41
N ILE A 53 -8.58 1.26 -19.51
CA ILE A 53 -8.47 2.72 -19.67
C ILE A 53 -9.22 3.09 -20.95
N ASN A 54 -10.31 3.85 -20.85
CA ASN A 54 -11.21 4.15 -21.95
C ASN A 54 -11.63 2.85 -22.69
N ASP A 55 -12.04 1.82 -21.95
CA ASP A 55 -12.43 0.49 -22.42
C ASP A 55 -11.33 -0.34 -23.12
N ILE A 56 -10.11 0.15 -23.17
CA ILE A 56 -8.96 -0.60 -23.68
C ILE A 56 -8.35 -1.41 -22.55
N ALA A 57 -8.27 -2.74 -22.72
CA ALA A 57 -7.71 -3.66 -21.74
C ALA A 57 -6.17 -3.62 -21.72
N TYR A 58 -5.62 -3.65 -20.51
CA TYR A 58 -4.19 -3.73 -20.21
C TYR A 58 -3.98 -4.87 -19.22
N ASP A 59 -3.10 -5.79 -19.57
CA ASP A 59 -2.69 -6.86 -18.67
C ASP A 59 -1.78 -6.29 -17.58
N VAL A 60 -2.17 -6.45 -16.31
CA VAL A 60 -1.40 -6.03 -15.14
C VAL A 60 -0.92 -7.22 -14.30
N ASP A 61 -0.88 -8.41 -14.91
CA ASP A 61 -0.26 -9.57 -14.29
C ASP A 61 1.26 -9.41 -14.29
N TYR A 62 1.80 -8.90 -13.18
CA TYR A 62 3.22 -8.58 -13.06
C TYR A 62 4.13 -9.79 -13.25
N GLU A 63 3.67 -11.02 -12.97
CA GLU A 63 4.44 -12.25 -13.15
C GLU A 63 4.85 -12.50 -14.60
N LYS A 64 4.04 -12.05 -15.54
CA LYS A 64 4.34 -12.15 -16.99
C LYS A 64 5.51 -11.30 -17.46
N TYR A 65 5.96 -10.37 -16.62
CA TYR A 65 7.02 -9.43 -16.99
C TYR A 65 8.35 -9.70 -16.29
N ASN A 66 8.40 -10.65 -15.34
CA ASN A 66 9.58 -10.92 -14.51
C ASN A 66 10.79 -11.47 -15.30
N ASP A 67 10.55 -12.23 -16.35
CA ASP A 67 11.58 -12.95 -17.12
C ASP A 67 11.97 -12.25 -18.43
N LEU A 68 11.61 -10.99 -18.61
CA LEU A 68 11.90 -10.27 -19.85
C LEU A 68 13.21 -9.49 -19.73
N ASP A 69 14.24 -9.87 -20.49
CA ASP A 69 15.55 -9.19 -20.56
C ASP A 69 15.44 -7.73 -21.01
N VAL A 70 14.49 -7.43 -21.89
CA VAL A 70 14.21 -6.08 -22.38
C VAL A 70 12.72 -5.81 -22.35
N ILE A 71 12.32 -4.92 -21.45
CA ILE A 71 10.93 -4.49 -21.33
C ILE A 71 10.75 -3.10 -21.94
N SER A 72 9.71 -2.93 -22.77
CA SER A 72 9.35 -1.58 -23.19
C SER A 72 8.94 -0.74 -21.97
N LYS A 73 9.18 0.58 -22.03
CA LYS A 73 8.81 1.52 -20.95
C LYS A 73 7.35 1.36 -20.49
N ARG A 74 6.44 1.06 -21.42
CA ARG A 74 5.04 0.80 -21.12
C ARG A 74 4.83 -0.49 -20.31
N LYS A 75 5.50 -1.58 -20.68
CA LYS A 75 5.43 -2.86 -19.94
C LYS A 75 6.02 -2.71 -18.54
N GLU A 76 7.09 -1.95 -18.40
CA GLU A 76 7.65 -1.62 -17.09
C GLU A 76 6.64 -0.91 -16.18
N GLN A 77 5.85 0.03 -16.69
CA GLN A 77 4.80 0.68 -15.92
C GLN A 77 3.67 -0.30 -15.55
N LEU A 78 3.24 -1.16 -16.48
CA LEU A 78 2.23 -2.19 -16.19
C LEU A 78 2.71 -3.18 -15.11
N HIS A 79 3.97 -3.62 -15.19
CA HIS A 79 4.59 -4.45 -14.16
C HIS A 79 4.56 -3.75 -12.78
N LYS A 80 4.96 -2.48 -12.69
CA LYS A 80 4.96 -1.72 -11.44
C LYS A 80 3.54 -1.57 -10.86
N ILE A 81 2.53 -1.32 -11.72
CA ILE A 81 1.13 -1.24 -11.30
C ILE A 81 0.68 -2.60 -10.75
N GLY A 82 0.90 -3.68 -11.50
CA GLY A 82 0.56 -5.02 -11.07
C GLY A 82 1.27 -5.45 -9.79
N HIS A 83 2.56 -5.12 -9.67
CA HIS A 83 3.34 -5.38 -8.46
C HIS A 83 2.72 -4.72 -7.21
N LYS A 84 2.28 -3.46 -7.32
CA LYS A 84 1.61 -2.75 -6.21
C LYS A 84 0.26 -3.37 -5.84
N ILE A 85 -0.45 -3.94 -6.80
CA ILE A 85 -1.77 -4.53 -6.54
C ILE A 85 -1.64 -5.96 -6.00
N TYR A 86 -0.76 -6.79 -6.58
CA TYR A 86 -0.77 -8.24 -6.34
C TYR A 86 0.38 -8.76 -5.50
N TYR A 87 1.48 -8.02 -5.42
CA TYR A 87 2.64 -8.41 -4.64
C TYR A 87 2.81 -7.55 -3.38
N ASP A 88 2.79 -6.24 -3.53
CA ASP A 88 2.87 -5.28 -2.41
C ASP A 88 1.47 -5.04 -1.81
N PHE A 89 0.77 -6.14 -1.46
CA PHE A 89 -0.59 -6.11 -0.95
C PHE A 89 -0.68 -5.81 0.56
N GLN A 90 0.45 -5.65 1.21
CA GLN A 90 0.54 -5.41 2.64
C GLN A 90 0.22 -3.94 2.97
N ILE A 91 -0.31 -3.74 4.18
CA ILE A 91 -0.46 -2.39 4.73
C ILE A 91 0.86 -2.00 5.39
N ASN A 92 1.57 -1.07 4.77
CA ASN A 92 2.81 -0.55 5.31
C ASN A 92 2.52 0.56 6.31
N ALA A 93 3.16 0.52 7.49
CA ALA A 93 2.95 1.47 8.57
C ALA A 93 4.26 1.84 9.27
N PHE A 94 4.25 2.97 9.96
CA PHE A 94 5.36 3.43 10.79
C PHE A 94 5.07 3.14 12.26
N LEU A 95 6.01 2.53 12.97
CA LEU A 95 5.98 2.45 14.44
C LEU A 95 6.64 3.67 15.07
N PHE A 96 7.70 4.13 14.46
CA PHE A 96 8.52 5.23 14.93
C PHE A 96 8.89 6.11 13.75
N CYS A 97 8.60 7.40 13.84
CA CYS A 97 8.96 8.36 12.80
C CYS A 97 9.09 9.74 13.45
N LYS A 98 10.18 10.43 13.18
CA LYS A 98 10.42 11.78 13.68
C LYS A 98 9.55 12.80 12.95
N ASP A 99 9.53 12.69 11.62
CA ASP A 99 8.63 13.46 10.77
C ASP A 99 7.99 12.51 9.74
N ILE A 100 6.71 12.28 9.92
CA ILE A 100 5.98 11.30 9.11
C ILE A 100 5.73 11.80 7.68
N TYR A 101 5.81 13.10 7.44
CA TYR A 101 5.63 13.70 6.12
C TYR A 101 6.91 13.79 5.31
N ASP A 102 8.08 13.61 5.93
CA ASP A 102 9.37 13.56 5.22
C ASP A 102 9.55 12.26 4.42
N TYR A 103 8.71 11.26 4.67
CA TYR A 103 8.77 10.00 3.95
C TYR A 103 8.00 10.08 2.64
N SER A 104 8.71 10.33 1.52
CA SER A 104 8.10 10.26 0.19
C SER A 104 6.87 11.18 0.00
N THR A 105 6.25 11.13 -1.14
CA THR A 105 5.04 11.90 -1.50
C THR A 105 3.74 11.11 -1.27
N ILE A 106 3.78 9.99 -0.53
CA ILE A 106 2.60 9.15 -0.26
C ILE A 106 1.48 9.89 0.48
N HIS A 107 1.82 10.93 1.25
CA HIS A 107 0.86 11.79 1.91
C HIS A 107 0.03 12.65 0.92
N GLU A 108 0.52 12.83 -0.30
CA GLU A 108 -0.17 13.61 -1.34
C GLU A 108 -1.06 12.73 -2.21
N ALA A 109 -0.55 11.55 -2.61
CA ALA A 109 -1.27 10.61 -3.46
C ALA A 109 -0.73 9.17 -3.27
N PRO A 110 -1.58 8.15 -3.48
CA PRO A 110 -1.11 6.76 -3.59
C PRO A 110 -0.05 6.61 -4.68
N GLU A 111 1.06 5.95 -4.36
CA GLU A 111 2.22 5.81 -5.25
C GLU A 111 1.88 5.24 -6.63
N PHE A 112 0.94 4.28 -6.69
CA PHE A 112 0.55 3.67 -7.97
C PHE A 112 -0.12 4.67 -8.93
N LEU A 113 -0.73 5.76 -8.45
CA LEU A 113 -1.28 6.82 -9.30
C LEU A 113 -0.20 7.56 -10.08
N TYR A 114 0.98 7.76 -9.46
CA TYR A 114 2.13 8.31 -10.18
C TYR A 114 2.60 7.36 -11.28
N THR A 115 2.71 6.06 -10.97
CA THR A 115 3.07 5.05 -11.99
C THR A 115 2.04 5.01 -13.12
N LEU A 116 0.75 5.11 -12.77
CA LEU A 116 -0.35 5.17 -13.74
C LEU A 116 -0.28 6.42 -14.62
N SER A 117 0.12 7.58 -14.07
CA SER A 117 0.28 8.83 -14.82
C SER A 117 1.36 8.75 -15.92
N LEU A 118 2.33 7.86 -15.76
CA LEU A 118 3.42 7.63 -16.73
C LEU A 118 3.05 6.63 -17.84
N LEU A 119 1.91 5.96 -17.75
CA LEU A 119 1.57 4.85 -18.65
C LEU A 119 1.22 5.33 -20.07
N ASN A 120 0.37 6.34 -20.18
CA ASN A 120 -0.05 6.88 -21.47
C ASN A 120 -0.66 8.30 -21.34
N LYS A 121 -1.07 8.87 -22.49
CA LYS A 121 -1.66 10.21 -22.51
C LYS A 121 -3.01 10.31 -21.79
N ALA A 122 -3.82 9.25 -21.79
CA ALA A 122 -5.14 9.26 -21.15
C ALA A 122 -5.07 9.29 -19.62
N THR A 123 -3.99 8.74 -19.05
CA THR A 123 -3.75 8.72 -17.60
C THR A 123 -2.85 9.85 -17.11
N LYS A 124 -2.33 10.68 -18.04
CA LYS A 124 -1.46 11.79 -17.69
C LYS A 124 -2.08 12.67 -16.61
N GLU A 125 -1.28 13.02 -15.59
CA GLU A 125 -1.69 13.89 -14.49
C GLU A 125 -2.77 13.32 -13.56
N ILE A 126 -3.04 12.02 -13.59
CA ILE A 126 -4.06 11.41 -12.71
C ILE A 126 -3.69 11.56 -11.22
N ASP A 127 -2.42 11.50 -10.88
CA ASP A 127 -1.88 11.76 -9.55
C ASP A 127 -2.08 13.22 -9.12
N LEU A 128 -1.87 14.19 -10.02
CA LEU A 128 -2.11 15.61 -9.75
C LEU A 128 -3.61 15.90 -9.55
N LYS A 129 -4.47 15.28 -10.35
CA LYS A 129 -5.93 15.39 -10.15
C LYS A 129 -6.35 14.88 -8.77
N TRP A 130 -5.76 13.76 -8.31
CA TRP A 130 -6.00 13.24 -6.96
C TRP A 130 -5.51 14.21 -5.88
N LYS A 131 -4.29 14.72 -5.99
CA LYS A 131 -3.72 15.71 -5.06
C LYS A 131 -4.61 16.94 -4.89
N ASN A 132 -5.22 17.41 -5.98
CA ASN A 132 -6.06 18.61 -5.95
C ASN A 132 -7.38 18.43 -5.17
N ILE A 133 -7.87 17.21 -5.00
CA ILE A 133 -9.13 16.92 -4.30
C ILE A 133 -8.92 16.32 -2.91
N CYS A 134 -7.71 15.88 -2.58
CA CYS A 134 -7.40 15.18 -1.33
C CYS A 134 -6.55 16.03 -0.40
N LYS A 135 -6.63 15.70 0.90
CA LYS A 135 -5.74 16.23 1.94
C LYS A 135 -4.94 15.09 2.55
N PRO A 136 -3.73 15.35 3.06
CA PRO A 136 -2.93 14.37 3.78
C PRO A 136 -3.53 14.07 5.16
N TYR A 137 -3.45 12.81 5.55
CA TYR A 137 -3.88 12.32 6.87
C TYR A 137 -2.87 11.34 7.43
N VAL A 138 -2.75 11.34 8.75
CA VAL A 138 -2.03 10.32 9.51
C VAL A 138 -3.06 9.50 10.25
N VAL A 139 -3.19 8.24 9.87
CA VAL A 139 -4.09 7.29 10.51
C VAL A 139 -3.32 6.54 11.59
N LYS A 140 -3.76 6.68 12.85
CA LYS A 140 -3.27 5.88 13.97
C LYS A 140 -4.11 4.63 14.11
N PHE A 141 -3.47 3.49 14.25
CA PHE A 141 -4.18 2.24 14.49
C PHE A 141 -3.44 1.34 15.49
N LYS A 142 -4.17 0.40 16.06
CA LYS A 142 -3.62 -0.62 16.96
C LYS A 142 -3.60 -1.95 16.24
N SER A 143 -2.50 -2.68 16.40
CA SER A 143 -2.37 -4.06 15.95
C SER A 143 -1.61 -4.87 16.98
N LYS A 144 -1.81 -6.19 16.99
CA LYS A 144 -1.03 -7.10 17.81
C LYS A 144 0.33 -7.31 17.16
N LEU A 145 1.37 -7.49 17.96
CA LEU A 145 2.73 -7.73 17.42
C LEU A 145 2.78 -8.93 16.48
N LYS A 146 2.01 -9.97 16.78
CA LYS A 146 1.93 -11.18 15.95
C LYS A 146 1.27 -10.98 14.58
N ASP A 147 0.59 -9.85 14.36
CA ASP A 147 -0.07 -9.54 13.09
C ASP A 147 0.88 -8.81 12.12
N PHE A 148 2.09 -8.44 12.57
CA PHE A 148 3.12 -7.89 11.71
C PHE A 148 3.88 -9.01 10.99
N ALA A 149 4.35 -8.73 9.78
CA ALA A 149 5.20 -9.66 9.05
C ALA A 149 6.48 -9.96 9.85
N TYR A 150 6.90 -11.22 9.85
CA TYR A 150 8.03 -11.66 10.67
C TYR A 150 9.30 -10.84 10.42
N PHE A 151 9.59 -10.50 9.19
CA PHE A 151 10.79 -9.75 8.80
C PHE A 151 10.83 -8.30 9.33
N THR A 152 9.75 -7.85 9.95
CA THR A 152 9.71 -6.56 10.63
C THR A 152 10.67 -6.53 11.83
N PHE A 153 10.67 -7.60 12.60
CA PHE A 153 11.40 -7.69 13.88
C PHE A 153 12.45 -8.80 13.89
N TYR A 154 12.44 -9.70 12.91
CA TYR A 154 13.26 -10.90 12.88
C TYR A 154 14.07 -10.99 11.59
N GLY A 155 15.30 -11.50 11.71
CA GLY A 155 16.15 -11.77 10.56
C GLY A 155 15.74 -13.03 9.78
N SER A 156 14.97 -13.92 10.41
CA SER A 156 14.48 -15.14 9.78
C SER A 156 13.12 -15.57 10.31
N GLU A 157 12.35 -16.26 9.46
CA GLU A 157 11.07 -16.83 9.85
C GLU A 157 11.21 -17.88 10.98
N ARG A 158 12.33 -18.61 11.02
CA ARG A 158 12.61 -19.57 12.07
C ARG A 158 12.69 -18.94 13.46
N GLU A 159 13.32 -17.78 13.58
CA GLU A 159 13.37 -17.03 14.85
C GLU A 159 11.98 -16.55 15.24
N TYR A 160 11.22 -16.01 14.30
CA TYR A 160 9.84 -15.59 14.53
C TYR A 160 8.95 -16.74 15.03
N ILE A 161 9.00 -17.92 14.37
CA ILE A 161 8.21 -19.10 14.78
C ILE A 161 8.55 -19.53 16.21
N LYS A 162 9.82 -19.46 16.59
CA LYS A 162 10.29 -19.79 17.93
C LYS A 162 9.72 -18.82 18.97
N ASP A 163 9.77 -17.53 18.69
CA ASP A 163 9.47 -16.49 19.68
C ASP A 163 7.99 -16.08 19.70
N ARG A 164 7.20 -16.36 18.64
CA ARG A 164 5.81 -15.87 18.47
C ARG A 164 4.82 -16.31 19.54
N GLN A 165 5.13 -17.33 20.31
CA GLN A 165 4.30 -17.79 21.43
C GLN A 165 4.63 -17.06 22.74
N ASP A 166 5.73 -16.31 22.79
CA ASP A 166 6.17 -15.55 23.95
C ASP A 166 6.07 -14.05 23.70
N ASN A 167 5.09 -13.44 24.34
CA ASN A 167 4.87 -12.00 24.21
C ASN A 167 6.06 -11.15 24.72
N TRP A 168 6.83 -11.65 25.68
CA TRP A 168 8.00 -10.95 26.20
C TRP A 168 9.16 -10.97 25.20
N LEU A 169 9.39 -12.08 24.54
CA LEU A 169 10.39 -12.18 23.48
C LEU A 169 10.02 -11.26 22.31
N MET A 170 8.75 -11.26 21.89
CA MET A 170 8.29 -10.36 20.85
C MET A 170 8.41 -8.88 21.25
N LEU A 171 8.10 -8.53 22.49
CA LEU A 171 8.26 -7.18 23.00
C LEU A 171 9.73 -6.76 23.05
N SER A 172 10.63 -7.65 23.47
CA SER A 172 12.08 -7.41 23.45
C SER A 172 12.56 -7.08 22.03
N ARG A 173 12.15 -7.86 21.03
CA ARG A 173 12.48 -7.59 19.60
C ARG A 173 11.99 -6.24 19.12
N LEU A 174 10.78 -5.84 19.54
CA LEU A 174 10.26 -4.50 19.24
C LEU A 174 11.15 -3.41 19.84
N VAL A 175 11.56 -3.57 21.11
CA VAL A 175 12.44 -2.63 21.82
C VAL A 175 13.82 -2.57 21.15
N ASP A 176 14.40 -3.71 20.79
CA ASP A 176 15.68 -3.79 20.08
C ASP A 176 15.60 -3.10 18.71
N THR A 177 14.49 -3.28 18.02
CA THR A 177 14.23 -2.63 16.73
C THR A 177 14.14 -1.10 16.90
N PHE A 178 13.51 -0.64 17.96
CA PHE A 178 13.44 0.78 18.29
C PHE A 178 14.82 1.40 18.53
N PHE A 179 15.68 0.72 19.31
CA PHE A 179 17.01 1.25 19.61
C PHE A 179 18.03 1.07 18.49
N SER A 180 17.88 0.06 17.63
CA SER A 180 18.80 -0.22 16.54
C SER A 180 18.50 0.56 15.25
N ARG A 181 17.25 1.00 15.07
CA ARG A 181 16.80 1.71 13.86
C ARG A 181 16.38 3.13 14.23
N THR A 182 17.31 4.06 14.17
CA THR A 182 17.07 5.47 14.50
C THR A 182 16.33 6.26 13.42
N SER A 183 16.00 5.62 12.27
CA SER A 183 15.25 6.27 11.19
C SER A 183 14.40 5.26 10.42
N TRP A 184 13.13 5.61 10.16
CA TRP A 184 12.22 5.00 9.18
C TRP A 184 12.05 3.47 9.29
N THR A 185 11.22 3.01 10.22
CA THR A 185 10.79 1.61 10.21
C THR A 185 9.41 1.52 9.60
N MET A 186 9.33 1.25 8.30
CA MET A 186 8.12 0.86 7.63
C MET A 186 7.83 -0.60 7.93
N LEU A 187 6.63 -0.92 8.39
CA LEU A 187 6.22 -2.25 8.80
C LEU A 187 5.17 -2.77 7.85
N PRO A 188 5.44 -3.84 7.13
CA PRO A 188 4.40 -4.54 6.41
C PRO A 188 3.47 -5.28 7.40
N TYR A 189 2.18 -5.06 7.24
CA TYR A 189 1.11 -5.71 7.97
C TYR A 189 0.44 -6.76 7.08
N VAL A 190 0.37 -8.00 7.54
CA VAL A 190 -0.33 -9.08 6.82
C VAL A 190 -1.80 -9.08 7.25
N GLU A 191 -2.66 -8.85 6.28
CA GLU A 191 -4.09 -8.71 6.48
C GLU A 191 -4.75 -10.04 6.84
N ASN A 192 -5.55 -10.04 7.93
CA ASN A 192 -6.70 -10.96 8.05
C ASN A 192 -7.75 -10.49 9.06
N HIS A 193 -7.69 -9.27 9.59
CA HIS A 193 -8.69 -8.78 10.54
C HIS A 193 -9.00 -7.31 10.33
N SER A 194 -10.28 -6.95 10.45
CA SER A 194 -10.76 -5.57 10.51
C SER A 194 -10.04 -4.80 11.62
N ILE A 195 -9.32 -3.76 11.26
CA ILE A 195 -8.66 -2.87 12.21
C ILE A 195 -9.71 -1.89 12.72
N SER A 196 -9.95 -1.86 14.04
CA SER A 196 -10.70 -0.77 14.65
C SER A 196 -9.82 0.46 14.73
N VAL A 197 -10.22 1.52 14.08
CA VAL A 197 -9.61 2.86 14.13
C VAL A 197 -9.96 3.56 15.44
#